data_33a450348eedf535466b477b92e51005
#
_entry.id   33a450348eedf535466b477b92e51005
#
_cell.length_a   1.000
_cell.length_b   1.000
_cell.length_c   1.000
_cell.angle_alpha   90.00
_cell.angle_beta   90.00
_cell.angle_gamma   90.00
#
_symmetry.space_group_name_H-M   'P 1'
#
loop_
_entity.id
_entity.type
_entity.pdbx_description
1 polymer ?
#
loop_
_entity_poly.entity_id
_entity_poly.type
_entity_poly.pdbx_seq_one_letter_code
_entity_poly.pdbx_strand_id
1 'polypeptide(L)'
;MLARFITDTINKEQEFLMQAIDDLTVSDLRWQATPEVNPIGWILWHMFRVEDTWVQFFIQNNLEIWERQKWNEVFDLPLRDNGFGHTPEQVSNFPTLDLAKLLEYGAEVRTGTLDYLTELDFNEFTVIPRERRPNITVADVFRQIVGECYQHTGQIAYIKGMIRGANAFPSDYTAPN
;
A
#
# COMPACT_ATOMS: atom_id res chain seq x y z
N MET A 1 13.42 -20.01 -1.32
CA MET A 1 13.21 -19.60 -2.74
C MET A 1 12.02 -18.66 -2.88
N LEU A 2 10.82 -19.01 -2.39
CA LEU A 2 9.61 -18.19 -2.52
C LEU A 2 9.73 -16.85 -1.77
N ALA A 3 10.26 -16.82 -0.53
CA ALA A 3 10.50 -15.59 0.22
C ALA A 3 11.31 -14.58 -0.56
N ARG A 4 12.41 -15.03 -1.15
CA ARG A 4 13.25 -14.17 -2.00
C ARG A 4 12.48 -13.60 -3.18
N PHE A 5 11.70 -14.42 -3.88
CA PHE A 5 10.88 -13.97 -5.00
C PHE A 5 9.87 -12.89 -4.55
N ILE A 6 9.20 -13.11 -3.41
CA ILE A 6 8.25 -12.13 -2.87
C ILE A 6 8.99 -10.84 -2.48
N THR A 7 10.12 -10.95 -1.76
CA THR A 7 10.95 -9.79 -1.37
C THR A 7 11.41 -8.98 -2.58
N ASP A 8 11.98 -9.66 -3.60
CA ASP A 8 12.43 -8.99 -4.82
C ASP A 8 11.25 -8.32 -5.57
N THR A 9 10.07 -8.96 -5.58
CA THR A 9 8.86 -8.42 -6.22
C THR A 9 8.34 -7.17 -5.49
N ILE A 10 8.29 -7.21 -4.16
CA ILE A 10 7.84 -6.08 -3.33
C ILE A 10 8.83 -4.90 -3.44
N ASN A 11 10.13 -5.18 -3.41
CA ASN A 11 11.15 -4.14 -3.59
C ASN A 11 11.06 -3.50 -4.97
N LYS A 12 10.81 -4.29 -6.01
CA LYS A 12 10.63 -3.75 -7.36
C LYS A 12 9.38 -2.90 -7.50
N GLU A 13 8.30 -3.31 -6.87
CA GLU A 13 7.08 -2.50 -6.79
C GLU A 13 7.35 -1.16 -6.07
N GLN A 14 8.09 -1.17 -4.96
CA GLN A 14 8.46 0.04 -4.24
C GLN A 14 9.24 1.03 -5.13
N GLU A 15 10.14 0.53 -5.99
CA GLU A 15 10.83 1.40 -6.96
C GLU A 15 9.82 2.06 -7.93
N PHE A 16 8.84 1.32 -8.45
CA PHE A 16 7.80 1.86 -9.32
C PHE A 16 6.91 2.88 -8.59
N LEU A 17 6.52 2.58 -7.34
CA LEU A 17 5.75 3.50 -6.53
C LEU A 17 6.50 4.81 -6.33
N MET A 18 7.78 4.76 -5.93
CA MET A 18 8.60 5.97 -5.72
C MET A 18 8.73 6.81 -6.98
N GLN A 19 8.86 6.18 -8.16
CA GLN A 19 8.85 6.88 -9.45
C GLN A 19 7.48 7.51 -9.76
N ALA A 20 6.40 6.80 -9.44
CA ALA A 20 5.05 7.28 -9.68
C ALA A 20 4.69 8.50 -8.81
N ILE A 21 5.22 8.56 -7.58
CA ILE A 21 4.94 9.66 -6.64
C ILE A 21 6.00 10.76 -6.63
N ASP A 22 7.09 10.59 -7.38
CA ASP A 22 8.12 11.60 -7.49
C ASP A 22 7.51 12.94 -7.92
N ASP A 23 7.92 14.04 -7.28
CA ASP A 23 7.50 15.40 -7.54
C ASP A 23 5.99 15.72 -7.38
N LEU A 24 5.19 14.85 -6.77
CA LEU A 24 3.78 15.11 -6.52
C LEU A 24 3.60 16.29 -5.54
N THR A 25 2.70 17.18 -5.91
CA THR A 25 2.27 18.30 -5.05
C THR A 25 1.05 17.90 -4.22
N VAL A 26 0.76 18.71 -3.18
CA VAL A 26 -0.48 18.55 -2.38
C VAL A 26 -1.73 18.61 -3.27
N SER A 27 -1.71 19.42 -4.33
CA SER A 27 -2.82 19.50 -5.29
C SER A 27 -3.00 18.20 -6.06
N ASP A 28 -1.88 17.56 -6.47
CA ASP A 28 -1.93 16.28 -7.18
C ASP A 28 -2.49 15.15 -6.29
N LEU A 29 -2.13 15.15 -5.00
CA LEU A 29 -2.62 14.16 -4.04
C LEU A 29 -4.14 14.21 -3.85
N ARG A 30 -4.76 15.36 -4.09
CA ARG A 30 -6.20 15.57 -3.93
C ARG A 30 -6.97 15.48 -5.23
N TRP A 31 -6.29 15.51 -6.36
CA TRP A 31 -6.94 15.57 -7.65
C TRP A 31 -7.78 14.31 -7.93
N GLN A 32 -8.96 14.52 -8.43
CA GLN A 32 -9.91 13.48 -8.86
C GLN A 32 -10.44 13.82 -10.23
N ALA A 33 -10.47 12.84 -11.13
CA ALA A 33 -11.08 13.02 -12.46
C ALA A 33 -12.61 13.25 -12.36
N THR A 34 -13.23 12.53 -11.43
CA THR A 34 -14.64 12.71 -11.02
C THR A 34 -14.74 12.48 -9.51
N PRO A 35 -15.80 12.96 -8.83
CA PRO A 35 -15.97 12.75 -7.38
C PRO A 35 -16.03 11.29 -6.94
N GLU A 36 -16.26 10.37 -7.86
CA GLU A 36 -16.41 8.94 -7.56
C GLU A 36 -15.09 8.16 -7.61
N VAL A 37 -13.97 8.78 -8.06
CA VAL A 37 -12.68 8.12 -8.15
C VAL A 37 -11.78 8.45 -6.97
N ASN A 38 -10.94 7.50 -6.57
CA ASN A 38 -10.03 7.68 -5.46
C ASN A 38 -8.86 8.61 -5.85
N PRO A 39 -8.55 9.66 -5.07
CA PRO A 39 -7.38 10.49 -5.29
C PRO A 39 -6.10 9.77 -4.84
N ILE A 40 -4.95 10.20 -5.35
CA ILE A 40 -3.64 9.59 -5.08
C ILE A 40 -3.36 9.49 -3.57
N GLY A 41 -3.66 10.52 -2.79
CA GLY A 41 -3.41 10.51 -1.34
C GLY A 41 -4.20 9.43 -0.60
N TRP A 42 -5.45 9.21 -0.99
CA TRP A 42 -6.28 8.14 -0.46
C TRP A 42 -5.72 6.76 -0.88
N ILE A 43 -5.33 6.60 -2.15
CA ILE A 43 -4.78 5.34 -2.67
C ILE A 43 -3.51 4.95 -1.92
N LEU A 44 -2.58 5.88 -1.73
CA LEU A 44 -1.34 5.66 -0.96
C LEU A 44 -1.62 5.21 0.47
N TRP A 45 -2.50 5.94 1.17
CA TRP A 45 -2.90 5.56 2.52
C TRP A 45 -3.52 4.16 2.55
N HIS A 46 -4.46 3.89 1.65
CA HIS A 46 -5.11 2.59 1.56
C HIS A 46 -4.12 1.45 1.34
N MET A 47 -3.16 1.60 0.41
CA MET A 47 -2.12 0.60 0.15
C MET A 47 -1.35 0.23 1.42
N PHE A 48 -0.84 1.24 2.13
CA PHE A 48 -0.06 1.02 3.35
C PHE A 48 -0.91 0.43 4.48
N ARG A 49 -2.16 0.89 4.63
CA ARG A 49 -3.10 0.33 5.60
C ARG A 49 -3.43 -1.15 5.32
N VAL A 50 -3.64 -1.50 4.05
CA VAL A 50 -3.92 -2.89 3.65
C VAL A 50 -2.73 -3.79 3.95
N GLU A 51 -1.51 -3.39 3.57
CA GLU A 51 -0.30 -4.16 3.85
C GLU A 51 -0.10 -4.36 5.37
N ASP A 52 -0.22 -3.29 6.16
CA ASP A 52 -0.12 -3.33 7.62
C ASP A 52 -1.16 -4.29 8.23
N THR A 53 -2.42 -4.15 7.85
CA THR A 53 -3.51 -5.02 8.33
C THR A 53 -3.26 -6.48 7.98
N TRP A 54 -2.84 -6.77 6.75
CA TRP A 54 -2.59 -8.15 6.34
C TRP A 54 -1.39 -8.77 7.03
N VAL A 55 -0.27 -8.07 7.13
CA VAL A 55 0.97 -8.61 7.70
C VAL A 55 0.93 -8.62 9.22
N GLN A 56 0.65 -7.49 9.85
CA GLN A 56 0.71 -7.40 11.30
C GLN A 56 -0.48 -8.09 11.96
N PHE A 57 -1.68 -7.68 11.59
CA PHE A 57 -2.86 -8.22 12.27
C PHE A 57 -3.27 -9.58 11.73
N PHE A 58 -3.41 -9.72 10.41
CA PHE A 58 -4.00 -10.94 9.86
C PHE A 58 -3.06 -12.15 9.95
N ILE A 59 -1.79 -12.01 9.57
CA ILE A 59 -0.81 -13.10 9.62
C ILE A 59 -0.31 -13.31 11.04
N GLN A 60 0.25 -12.25 11.66
CA GLN A 60 1.02 -12.35 12.90
C GLN A 60 0.16 -12.23 14.17
N ASN A 61 -1.09 -11.78 14.05
CA ASN A 61 -1.98 -11.48 15.17
C ASN A 61 -1.40 -10.42 16.13
N ASN A 62 -0.61 -9.49 15.60
CA ASN A 62 -0.05 -8.36 16.30
C ASN A 62 -0.93 -7.12 16.17
N LEU A 63 -0.66 -6.09 16.96
CA LEU A 63 -1.18 -4.75 16.69
C LEU A 63 -0.58 -4.23 15.39
N GLU A 64 -1.40 -3.61 14.56
CA GLU A 64 -0.95 -2.91 13.37
C GLU A 64 0.06 -1.82 13.75
N ILE A 65 1.00 -1.50 12.87
CA ILE A 65 1.95 -0.39 13.03
C ILE A 65 1.19 0.92 13.18
N TRP A 66 0.09 1.05 12.44
CA TRP A 66 -0.89 2.14 12.55
C TRP A 66 -1.33 2.45 13.97
N GLU A 67 -1.64 1.41 14.74
CA GLU A 67 -2.06 1.53 16.15
C GLU A 67 -0.85 1.65 17.09
N ARG A 68 0.14 0.76 16.93
CA ARG A 68 1.30 0.66 17.82
C ARG A 68 2.15 1.92 17.84
N GLN A 69 2.34 2.58 16.68
CA GLN A 69 3.11 3.81 16.52
C GLN A 69 2.23 5.06 16.53
N LYS A 70 0.93 4.90 16.78
CA LYS A 70 -0.06 6.00 16.88
C LYS A 70 -0.20 6.82 15.60
N TRP A 71 0.02 6.24 14.45
CA TRP A 71 -0.18 6.90 13.18
C TRP A 71 -1.62 7.37 12.96
N ASN A 72 -2.60 6.66 13.55
CA ASN A 72 -3.99 7.07 13.59
C ASN A 72 -4.18 8.44 14.26
N GLU A 73 -3.43 8.73 15.35
CA GLU A 73 -3.46 10.03 16.02
C GLU A 73 -2.77 11.12 15.17
N VAL A 74 -1.65 10.77 14.49
CA VAL A 74 -0.91 11.69 13.61
C VAL A 74 -1.76 12.19 12.45
N PHE A 75 -2.61 11.30 11.87
CA PHE A 75 -3.45 11.63 10.73
C PHE A 75 -4.89 11.99 11.10
N ASP A 76 -5.26 11.90 12.37
CA ASP A 76 -6.64 12.09 12.86
C ASP A 76 -7.64 11.19 12.10
N LEU A 77 -7.29 9.92 11.94
CA LEU A 77 -8.08 8.93 11.25
C LEU A 77 -8.46 7.76 12.18
N PRO A 78 -9.58 7.06 11.87
CA PRO A 78 -10.03 5.94 12.68
C PRO A 78 -9.00 4.82 12.81
N LEU A 79 -8.99 4.18 13.98
CA LEU A 79 -8.05 3.11 14.30
C LEU A 79 -8.23 1.87 13.42
N ARG A 80 -9.47 1.52 13.05
CA ARG A 80 -9.84 0.29 12.35
C ARG A 80 -10.34 0.54 10.92
N ASP A 81 -9.84 1.59 10.29
CA ASP A 81 -10.17 1.95 8.93
C ASP A 81 -8.96 1.71 8.01
N ASN A 82 -9.21 1.11 6.87
CA ASN A 82 -8.22 0.91 5.81
C ASN A 82 -8.77 1.30 4.42
N GLY A 83 -9.95 1.94 4.38
CA GLY A 83 -10.59 2.39 3.15
C GLY A 83 -11.40 1.32 2.42
N PHE A 84 -11.35 0.06 2.82
CA PHE A 84 -12.13 -0.99 2.16
C PHE A 84 -13.62 -0.74 2.28
N GLY A 85 -14.29 -0.59 1.13
CA GLY A 85 -15.74 -0.33 1.06
C GLY A 85 -16.14 1.12 1.32
N HIS A 86 -15.23 2.08 1.30
CA HIS A 86 -15.56 3.50 1.34
C HIS A 86 -16.51 3.88 0.23
N THR A 87 -17.54 4.65 0.58
CA THR A 87 -18.44 5.27 -0.39
C THR A 87 -17.77 6.47 -1.06
N PRO A 88 -18.25 6.91 -2.24
CA PRO A 88 -17.76 8.14 -2.89
C PRO A 88 -17.78 9.36 -1.96
N GLU A 89 -18.80 9.46 -1.09
CA GLU A 89 -18.90 10.52 -0.09
C GLU A 89 -17.75 10.45 0.94
N GLN A 90 -17.43 9.26 1.45
CA GLN A 90 -16.32 9.06 2.38
C GLN A 90 -14.97 9.40 1.72
N VAL A 91 -14.78 9.02 0.46
CA VAL A 91 -13.58 9.37 -0.31
C VAL A 91 -13.45 10.87 -0.54
N SER A 92 -14.55 11.54 -0.91
CA SER A 92 -14.57 12.99 -1.14
C SER A 92 -14.29 13.79 0.14
N ASN A 93 -14.69 13.27 1.29
CA ASN A 93 -14.47 13.88 2.61
C ASN A 93 -13.14 13.43 3.25
N PHE A 94 -12.37 12.57 2.58
CA PHE A 94 -11.10 12.09 3.11
C PHE A 94 -10.09 13.25 3.24
N PRO A 95 -9.40 13.38 4.39
CA PRO A 95 -8.49 14.49 4.62
C PRO A 95 -7.29 14.43 3.68
N THR A 96 -6.71 15.58 3.42
CA THR A 96 -5.42 15.63 2.72
C THR A 96 -4.32 15.29 3.71
N LEU A 97 -3.66 14.17 3.48
CA LEU A 97 -2.58 13.72 4.33
C LEU A 97 -1.26 14.39 3.94
N ASP A 98 -0.39 14.59 4.93
CA ASP A 98 1.00 14.99 4.70
C ASP A 98 1.75 13.83 4.02
N LEU A 99 2.26 14.06 2.80
CA LEU A 99 2.93 13.03 2.01
C LEU A 99 4.19 12.50 2.71
N ALA A 100 5.00 13.36 3.32
CA ALA A 100 6.23 12.92 3.98
C ALA A 100 5.92 11.97 5.14
N LYS A 101 4.96 12.33 5.99
CA LYS A 101 4.51 11.45 7.09
C LYS A 101 3.86 10.17 6.58
N LEU A 102 3.12 10.26 5.48
CA LEU A 102 2.49 9.06 4.90
C LEU A 102 3.56 8.09 4.37
N LEU A 103 4.63 8.61 3.78
CA LEU A 103 5.75 7.79 3.33
C LEU A 103 6.58 7.23 4.50
N GLU A 104 6.71 7.97 5.61
CA GLU A 104 7.33 7.46 6.84
C GLU A 104 6.53 6.25 7.37
N TYR A 105 5.20 6.39 7.48
CA TYR A 105 4.34 5.26 7.85
C TYR A 105 4.48 4.08 6.89
N GLY A 106 4.43 4.32 5.59
CA GLY A 106 4.60 3.28 4.57
C GLY A 106 5.95 2.57 4.66
N ALA A 107 7.03 3.30 4.97
CA ALA A 107 8.37 2.72 5.17
C ALA A 107 8.43 1.81 6.41
N GLU A 108 7.79 2.20 7.51
CA GLU A 108 7.69 1.34 8.71
C GLU A 108 6.89 0.06 8.41
N VAL A 109 5.78 0.17 7.69
CA VAL A 109 4.97 -0.98 7.25
C VAL A 109 5.81 -1.92 6.39
N ARG A 110 6.49 -1.39 5.39
CA ARG A 110 7.35 -2.15 4.49
C ARG A 110 8.49 -2.85 5.24
N THR A 111 9.12 -2.17 6.19
CA THR A 111 10.14 -2.77 7.06
C THR A 111 9.57 -3.96 7.82
N GLY A 112 8.42 -3.81 8.46
CA GLY A 112 7.77 -4.91 9.18
C GLY A 112 7.39 -6.09 8.27
N THR A 113 7.03 -5.83 7.03
CA THR A 113 6.75 -6.86 6.01
C THR A 113 8.02 -7.63 5.63
N LEU A 114 9.12 -6.91 5.37
CA LEU A 114 10.40 -7.51 5.00
C LEU A 114 11.02 -8.29 6.16
N ASP A 115 10.94 -7.79 7.38
CA ASP A 115 11.38 -8.49 8.58
C ASP A 115 10.64 -9.83 8.73
N TYR A 116 9.32 -9.82 8.60
CA TYR A 116 8.52 -11.03 8.61
C TYR A 116 8.97 -12.04 7.53
N LEU A 117 9.25 -11.57 6.31
CA LEU A 117 9.72 -12.42 5.21
C LEU A 117 11.10 -13.03 5.45
N THR A 118 11.98 -12.36 6.21
CA THR A 118 13.31 -12.90 6.57
C THR A 118 13.24 -13.98 7.64
N GLU A 119 12.27 -13.89 8.54
CA GLU A 119 12.08 -14.85 9.63
C GLU A 119 11.24 -16.07 9.21
N LEU A 120 10.53 -15.97 8.08
CA LEU A 120 9.62 -17.01 7.63
C LEU A 120 10.38 -18.22 7.08
N ASP A 121 10.24 -19.36 7.73
CA ASP A 121 10.62 -20.64 7.14
C ASP A 121 9.53 -21.05 6.11
N PHE A 122 9.84 -20.77 4.84
CA PHE A 122 8.93 -21.01 3.72
C PHE A 122 8.79 -22.51 3.34
N ASN A 123 9.09 -23.41 4.22
CA ASN A 123 8.85 -24.82 3.91
C ASN A 123 7.37 -25.13 3.72
N GLU A 124 6.48 -24.21 4.07
CA GLU A 124 5.07 -24.53 4.04
C GLU A 124 4.18 -23.34 3.71
N PHE A 125 3.15 -23.63 2.94
CA PHE A 125 1.97 -22.80 2.83
C PHE A 125 1.23 -22.83 4.19
N THR A 126 1.80 -22.19 5.20
CA THR A 126 1.23 -22.16 6.53
C THR A 126 -0.18 -21.60 6.47
N VAL A 127 -1.13 -22.41 6.92
CA VAL A 127 -2.52 -22.01 7.02
C VAL A 127 -2.68 -21.05 8.20
N ILE A 128 -3.33 -19.92 7.94
CA ILE A 128 -3.67 -18.95 8.97
C ILE A 128 -5.11 -19.24 9.41
N PRO A 129 -5.33 -19.72 10.64
CA PRO A 129 -6.67 -20.10 11.09
C PRO A 129 -7.52 -18.83 11.30
N ARG A 130 -8.37 -18.52 10.34
CA ARG A 130 -9.36 -17.43 10.41
C ARG A 130 -10.75 -17.98 10.18
N GLU A 131 -11.71 -17.62 11.03
CA GLU A 131 -13.08 -18.14 10.99
C GLU A 131 -13.73 -18.03 9.62
N ARG A 132 -13.60 -16.86 8.97
CA ARG A 132 -14.21 -16.62 7.64
C ARG A 132 -13.38 -17.15 6.46
N ARG A 133 -12.13 -17.54 6.68
CA ARG A 133 -11.18 -18.03 5.66
C ARG A 133 -10.31 -19.13 6.25
N PRO A 134 -10.88 -20.30 6.56
CA PRO A 134 -10.21 -21.33 7.36
C PRO A 134 -8.98 -21.94 6.67
N ASN A 135 -8.89 -21.85 5.35
CA ASN A 135 -7.82 -22.46 4.56
C ASN A 135 -6.87 -21.42 3.91
N ILE A 136 -6.97 -20.14 4.28
CA ILE A 136 -6.09 -19.13 3.72
C ILE A 136 -4.65 -19.36 4.20
N THR A 137 -3.70 -19.29 3.28
CA THR A 137 -2.29 -19.48 3.56
C THR A 137 -1.54 -18.14 3.57
N VAL A 138 -0.33 -18.13 4.14
CA VAL A 138 0.58 -16.96 4.07
C VAL A 138 0.85 -16.58 2.60
N ALA A 139 1.05 -17.57 1.72
CA ALA A 139 1.23 -17.33 0.29
C ALA A 139 0.03 -16.65 -0.38
N ASP A 140 -1.20 -17.01 0.03
CA ASP A 140 -2.42 -16.34 -0.46
C ASP A 140 -2.46 -14.88 -0.05
N VAL A 141 -2.03 -14.57 1.18
CA VAL A 141 -1.96 -13.18 1.67
C VAL A 141 -0.91 -12.40 0.89
N PHE A 142 0.29 -12.93 0.70
CA PHE A 142 1.32 -12.22 -0.06
C PHE A 142 0.95 -12.05 -1.54
N ARG A 143 0.25 -13.00 -2.13
CA ARG A 143 -0.31 -12.82 -3.48
C ARG A 143 -1.29 -11.64 -3.51
N GLN A 144 -2.13 -11.49 -2.48
CA GLN A 144 -3.04 -10.36 -2.37
C GLN A 144 -2.27 -9.04 -2.21
N ILE A 145 -1.31 -8.98 -1.29
CA ILE A 145 -0.50 -7.77 -1.04
C ILE A 145 0.22 -7.32 -2.32
N VAL A 146 0.91 -8.24 -3.00
CA VAL A 146 1.61 -7.94 -4.26
C VAL A 146 0.63 -7.42 -5.32
N GLY A 147 -0.54 -8.07 -5.45
CA GLY A 147 -1.59 -7.65 -6.39
C GLY A 147 -2.10 -6.25 -6.09
N GLU A 148 -2.42 -5.94 -4.85
CA GLU A 148 -2.87 -4.62 -4.37
C GLU A 148 -1.82 -3.55 -4.66
N CYS A 149 -0.57 -3.80 -4.29
CA CYS A 149 0.51 -2.84 -4.48
C CYS A 149 0.70 -2.48 -5.96
N TYR A 150 0.84 -3.47 -6.85
CA TYR A 150 1.01 -3.19 -8.28
C TYR A 150 -0.22 -2.55 -8.93
N GLN A 151 -1.42 -2.99 -8.55
CA GLN A 151 -2.66 -2.41 -9.07
C GLN A 151 -2.77 -0.93 -8.69
N HIS A 152 -2.54 -0.60 -7.45
CA HIS A 152 -2.67 0.77 -6.94
C HIS A 152 -1.52 1.67 -7.41
N THR A 153 -0.30 1.18 -7.48
CA THR A 153 0.83 1.91 -8.10
C THR A 153 0.53 2.25 -9.56
N GLY A 154 -0.05 1.30 -10.32
CA GLY A 154 -0.52 1.57 -11.68
C GLY A 154 -1.63 2.63 -11.74
N GLN A 155 -2.56 2.66 -10.80
CA GLN A 155 -3.59 3.71 -10.69
C GLN A 155 -2.96 5.08 -10.40
N ILE A 156 -2.03 5.16 -9.46
CA ILE A 156 -1.30 6.40 -9.15
C ILE A 156 -0.57 6.92 -10.39
N ALA A 157 0.17 6.05 -11.07
CA ALA A 157 0.89 6.40 -12.29
C ALA A 157 -0.06 6.90 -13.39
N TYR A 158 -1.20 6.25 -13.57
CA TYR A 158 -2.23 6.66 -14.52
C TYR A 158 -2.83 8.03 -14.18
N ILE A 159 -3.17 8.26 -12.90
CA ILE A 159 -3.69 9.54 -12.42
C ILE A 159 -2.66 10.66 -12.64
N LYS A 160 -1.39 10.42 -12.30
CA LYS A 160 -0.29 11.38 -12.57
C LYS A 160 -0.20 11.71 -14.06
N GLY A 161 -0.32 10.70 -14.93
CA GLY A 161 -0.38 10.90 -16.38
C GLY A 161 -1.56 11.75 -16.84
N MET A 162 -2.73 11.60 -16.22
CA MET A 162 -3.90 12.46 -16.50
C MET A 162 -3.67 13.92 -16.08
N ILE A 163 -2.98 14.14 -14.94
CA ILE A 163 -2.69 15.49 -14.44
C ILE A 163 -1.61 16.19 -15.28
N ARG A 164 -0.56 15.48 -15.67
CA ARG A 164 0.69 16.06 -16.22
C ARG A 164 0.96 15.70 -17.68
N GLY A 165 0.15 14.83 -18.29
CA GLY A 165 0.32 14.37 -19.65
C GLY A 165 1.36 13.24 -19.79
N ALA A 166 1.65 12.86 -21.04
CA ALA A 166 2.49 11.70 -21.37
C ALA A 166 3.95 11.79 -20.88
N ASN A 167 4.44 13.00 -20.59
CA ASN A 167 5.80 13.24 -20.09
C ASN A 167 5.88 13.26 -18.54
N ALA A 168 4.89 12.68 -17.87
CA ALA A 168 4.82 12.64 -16.41
C ALA A 168 5.91 11.78 -15.76
N PHE A 169 6.60 10.95 -16.54
CA PHE A 169 7.65 10.05 -16.06
C PHE A 169 9.01 10.48 -16.61
N PRO A 170 10.12 10.25 -15.86
CA PRO A 170 11.46 10.50 -16.35
C PRO A 170 11.72 9.79 -17.67
N SER A 171 12.48 10.46 -18.57
CA SER A 171 12.82 9.92 -19.89
C SER A 171 13.75 8.70 -19.84
N ASP A 172 14.34 8.42 -18.69
CA ASP A 172 15.23 7.29 -18.39
C ASP A 172 14.48 6.07 -17.79
N TYR A 173 13.13 6.10 -17.80
CA TYR A 173 12.36 4.89 -17.55
C TYR A 173 12.63 3.87 -18.67
N THR A 174 13.75 3.21 -18.55
CA THR A 174 14.09 2.06 -19.41
C THR A 174 13.51 0.81 -18.76
N ALA A 175 12.70 0.08 -19.54
CA ALA A 175 12.34 -1.28 -19.13
C ALA A 175 13.64 -2.04 -18.80
N PRO A 176 13.68 -2.81 -17.71
CA PRO A 176 14.86 -3.61 -17.41
C PRO A 176 15.18 -4.51 -18.58
N ASN A 177 16.44 -4.46 -19.03
CA ASN A 177 16.97 -5.37 -20.06
C ASN A 177 16.93 -6.82 -19.57
#